data_61450bd650885049283a4e424f657cdc
#
_entry.id   61450bd650885049283a4e424f657cdc
#
_cell.length_a   1.000
_cell.length_b   1.000
_cell.length_c   1.000
_cell.angle_alpha   90.00
_cell.angle_beta   90.00
_cell.angle_gamma   90.00
#
_symmetry.space_group_name_H-M   'P 1'
#
loop_
_entity.id
_entity.type
_entity.pdbx_description
1 polymer ?
#
loop_
_entity_poly.entity_id
_entity_poly.type
_entity_poly.pdbx_seq_one_letter_code
_entity_poly.pdbx_strand_id
1 'polypeptide(L)'
;MSSDVENIETSGIYTDLIRKFGREGHEVYIIYPRERRTRRVTEVNVHKSIHLLGVRTLNLTKTNVVEKGIGQVLLELQFKRALKKYWRHIKFDLILYSTPPITFTNVIKYVKKANPNAISYLMLKDIFPQNAVDIGMLRKGGIAGILYEIFRTKEMELYSISDYIGCMSPANVKFLLEHNPEIDTEKVEIAPNSYEVPKEEVGSADLLGIRRKYGLPIDKPVFIYGGNMGKPQGIQFLIECMNAVKDRDDCHIVIIGSGTEYPKLKNWYEMVTPKSVSLFQLIPKEDYDILTKSCDIGMIFLDYRFTIPNFPSRLLPYLMNRKPIIAVTDPNSDVGPIAEFNDYGFWCPSNSVAAFVDVINKMLASDFKKMGENGYEFYLNNYTIGHTYNAIMQHFK
;
A
#
# COMPACT_ATOMS: atom_id res chain seq x y z
N MET A 1 -4.44 6.40 9.23
CA MET A 1 -3.07 6.78 8.81
C MET A 1 -2.10 6.07 9.73
N SER A 2 -0.94 5.64 9.21
CA SER A 2 0.06 4.97 10.02
C SER A 2 0.77 5.96 10.94
N SER A 3 1.49 5.46 11.96
CA SER A 3 2.35 6.29 12.82
C SER A 3 3.52 6.93 12.05
N ASP A 4 3.73 6.54 10.79
CA ASP A 4 4.87 6.95 9.97
C ASP A 4 4.80 8.43 9.55
N VAL A 5 3.60 9.05 9.59
CA VAL A 5 3.43 10.50 9.34
C VAL A 5 4.08 11.39 10.40
N GLU A 6 4.51 10.83 11.52
CA GLU A 6 5.17 11.59 12.57
C GLU A 6 6.53 12.14 12.14
N ASN A 7 7.25 11.41 11.29
CA ASN A 7 8.45 11.92 10.61
C ASN A 7 8.08 12.33 9.18
N ILE A 8 7.71 13.60 9.03
CA ILE A 8 7.25 14.15 7.76
C ILE A 8 8.32 14.13 6.65
N GLU A 9 9.58 14.06 7.00
CA GLU A 9 10.70 14.06 6.04
C GLU A 9 10.92 12.66 5.41
N THR A 10 10.41 11.61 6.05
CA THR A 10 10.52 10.26 5.50
C THR A 10 9.62 10.11 4.26
N SER A 11 10.18 9.57 3.16
CA SER A 11 9.40 9.28 1.96
C SER A 11 8.35 8.21 2.21
N GLY A 12 7.15 8.45 1.71
CA GLY A 12 5.99 7.58 1.83
C GLY A 12 4.75 8.18 1.20
N ILE A 13 3.80 7.33 0.82
CA ILE A 13 2.58 7.74 0.09
C ILE A 13 1.77 8.85 0.77
N TYR A 14 1.80 8.95 2.09
CA TYR A 14 1.13 10.01 2.83
C TYR A 14 2.02 11.21 3.07
N THR A 15 3.26 10.99 3.52
CA THR A 15 4.20 12.07 3.84
C THR A 15 4.57 12.89 2.61
N ASP A 16 4.73 12.24 1.45
CA ASP A 16 5.02 12.92 0.19
C ASP A 16 3.84 13.80 -0.25
N LEU A 17 2.61 13.30 -0.13
CA LEU A 17 1.40 14.08 -0.45
C LEU A 17 1.21 15.26 0.52
N ILE A 18 1.44 15.06 1.80
CA ILE A 18 1.39 16.10 2.82
C ILE A 18 2.41 17.22 2.52
N ARG A 19 3.66 16.83 2.21
CA ARG A 19 4.70 17.80 1.81
C ARG A 19 4.35 18.53 0.50
N LYS A 20 3.72 17.82 -0.45
CA LYS A 20 3.27 18.44 -1.70
C LYS A 20 2.24 19.53 -1.40
N PHE A 21 1.20 19.26 -0.61
CA PHE A 21 0.25 20.29 -0.19
C PHE A 21 0.93 21.48 0.49
N GLY A 22 1.83 21.24 1.45
CA GLY A 22 2.55 22.32 2.13
C GLY A 22 3.42 23.17 1.19
N ARG A 23 4.05 22.58 0.17
CA ARG A 23 4.85 23.30 -0.83
C ARG A 23 3.99 24.12 -1.80
N GLU A 24 2.77 23.69 -2.04
CA GLU A 24 1.81 24.43 -2.86
C GLU A 24 1.10 25.56 -2.08
N GLY A 25 1.52 25.83 -0.84
CA GLY A 25 1.04 26.95 -0.05
C GLY A 25 -0.19 26.67 0.82
N HIS A 26 -0.59 25.39 0.95
CA HIS A 26 -1.71 25.02 1.81
C HIS A 26 -1.29 24.88 3.28
N GLU A 27 -2.19 25.28 4.18
CA GLU A 27 -2.12 24.94 5.61
C GLU A 27 -2.66 23.54 5.82
N VAL A 28 -1.80 22.61 6.23
CA VAL A 28 -2.12 21.17 6.29
C VAL A 28 -2.24 20.71 7.74
N TYR A 29 -3.40 20.16 8.08
CA TYR A 29 -3.71 19.68 9.43
C TYR A 29 -3.90 18.16 9.43
N ILE A 30 -3.03 17.43 10.13
CA ILE A 30 -3.01 15.97 10.13
C ILE A 30 -3.29 15.45 11.52
N ILE A 31 -4.29 14.56 11.64
CA ILE A 31 -4.56 13.82 12.86
C ILE A 31 -4.14 12.36 12.68
N TYR A 32 -3.38 11.80 13.63
CA TYR A 32 -2.89 10.44 13.59
C TYR A 32 -2.83 9.80 14.98
N PRO A 33 -2.91 8.45 15.07
CA PRO A 33 -2.85 7.75 16.35
C PRO A 33 -1.41 7.66 16.87
N ARG A 34 -1.24 7.91 18.16
CA ARG A 34 -0.04 7.57 18.95
C ARG A 34 -0.41 6.45 19.90
N GLU A 35 -0.01 5.26 19.57
CA GLU A 35 -0.34 4.09 20.38
C GLU A 35 0.26 4.20 21.80
N ARG A 36 -0.50 3.77 22.84
CA ARG A 36 -0.10 3.89 24.25
C ARG A 36 1.27 3.28 24.55
N ARG A 37 1.69 2.25 23.80
CA ARG A 37 3.02 1.64 23.95
C ARG A 37 4.17 2.59 23.68
N THR A 38 3.94 3.67 22.91
CA THR A 38 4.97 4.70 22.64
C THR A 38 5.18 5.65 23.82
N ARG A 39 4.30 5.57 24.86
CA ARG A 39 4.30 6.43 26.07
C ARG A 39 4.18 7.93 25.78
N ARG A 40 3.85 8.32 24.55
CA ARG A 40 3.68 9.73 24.15
C ARG A 40 2.28 10.25 24.48
N VAL A 41 2.19 11.55 24.76
CA VAL A 41 0.93 12.25 25.04
C VAL A 41 0.29 12.78 23.77
N THR A 42 -0.98 13.21 23.88
CA THR A 42 -1.65 13.96 22.80
C THR A 42 -1.08 15.36 22.73
N GLU A 43 -0.50 15.74 21.59
CA GLU A 43 0.10 17.04 21.36
C GLU A 43 0.07 17.43 19.88
N VAL A 44 0.23 18.72 19.61
CA VAL A 44 0.38 19.29 18.28
C VAL A 44 1.85 19.63 18.05
N ASN A 45 2.40 19.15 16.94
CA ASN A 45 3.70 19.57 16.43
C ASN A 45 3.50 20.34 15.13
N VAL A 46 4.27 21.40 14.90
CA VAL A 46 4.15 22.25 13.72
C VAL A 46 5.47 22.27 12.96
N HIS A 47 5.41 21.98 11.67
CA HIS A 47 6.52 22.02 10.73
C HIS A 47 6.12 22.95 9.55
N LYS A 48 6.50 24.24 9.63
CA LYS A 48 6.06 25.26 8.67
C LYS A 48 4.54 25.34 8.62
N SER A 49 3.93 25.08 7.44
CA SER A 49 2.48 25.04 7.22
C SER A 49 1.84 23.66 7.52
N ILE A 50 2.58 22.72 8.12
CA ILE A 50 2.09 21.36 8.42
C ILE A 50 1.92 21.20 9.93
N HIS A 51 0.68 20.97 10.37
CA HIS A 51 0.27 20.81 11.76
C HIS A 51 -0.06 19.35 12.05
N LEU A 52 0.70 18.71 12.91
CA LEU A 52 0.60 17.27 13.22
C LEU A 52 -0.02 17.07 14.62
N LEU A 53 -1.27 16.63 14.70
CA LEU A 53 -1.94 16.29 15.95
C LEU A 53 -1.82 14.78 16.21
N GLY A 54 -0.83 14.40 17.00
CA GLY A 54 -0.68 13.04 17.49
C GLY A 54 -1.62 12.77 18.67
N VAL A 55 -2.58 11.86 18.51
CA VAL A 55 -3.59 11.54 19.53
C VAL A 55 -3.22 10.24 20.23
N ARG A 56 -3.07 10.28 21.56
CA ARG A 56 -2.85 9.07 22.36
C ARG A 56 -4.05 8.13 22.27
N THR A 57 -3.80 6.91 21.80
CA THR A 57 -4.81 5.86 21.60
C THR A 57 -4.42 4.57 22.31
N LEU A 58 -5.34 3.59 22.35
CA LEU A 58 -4.99 2.20 22.65
C LEU A 58 -4.05 1.66 21.56
N ASN A 59 -3.44 0.48 21.80
CA ASN A 59 -2.65 -0.15 20.76
C ASN A 59 -3.57 -0.68 19.66
N LEU A 60 -3.27 -0.33 18.41
CA LEU A 60 -4.02 -0.70 17.21
C LEU A 60 -3.29 -1.77 16.39
N THR A 61 -1.97 -1.86 16.61
CA THR A 61 -1.09 -2.80 15.91
C THR A 61 -0.26 -3.58 16.95
N LYS A 62 0.22 -4.78 16.58
CA LYS A 62 1.07 -5.63 17.44
C LYS A 62 0.49 -5.81 18.86
N THR A 63 -0.82 -6.04 18.95
CA THR A 63 -1.56 -6.26 20.21
C THR A 63 -2.58 -7.38 20.04
N ASN A 64 -3.22 -7.82 21.12
CA ASN A 64 -4.25 -8.85 21.06
C ASN A 64 -5.52 -8.36 20.34
N VAL A 65 -6.33 -9.31 19.86
CA VAL A 65 -7.53 -9.02 19.05
C VAL A 65 -8.55 -8.18 19.81
N VAL A 66 -8.68 -8.38 21.12
CA VAL A 66 -9.65 -7.66 21.96
C VAL A 66 -9.24 -6.19 22.09
N GLU A 67 -7.98 -5.91 22.46
CA GLU A 67 -7.49 -4.53 22.55
C GLU A 67 -7.56 -3.82 21.20
N LYS A 68 -7.21 -4.52 20.11
CA LYS A 68 -7.32 -3.98 18.76
C LYS A 68 -8.76 -3.59 18.42
N GLY A 69 -9.73 -4.46 18.72
CA GLY A 69 -11.14 -4.19 18.45
C GLY A 69 -11.66 -2.99 19.25
N ILE A 70 -11.41 -2.96 20.56
CA ILE A 70 -11.79 -1.83 21.43
C ILE A 70 -11.08 -0.55 20.98
N GLY A 71 -9.79 -0.63 20.65
CA GLY A 71 -9.00 0.50 20.17
C GLY A 71 -9.57 1.11 18.89
N GLN A 72 -10.02 0.30 17.94
CA GLN A 72 -10.65 0.78 16.70
C GLN A 72 -11.99 1.49 16.95
N VAL A 73 -12.82 0.97 17.87
CA VAL A 73 -14.09 1.61 18.24
C VAL A 73 -13.85 2.95 18.95
N LEU A 74 -12.89 2.99 19.88
CA LEU A 74 -12.59 4.21 20.63
C LEU A 74 -11.83 5.26 19.84
N LEU A 75 -11.14 4.87 18.78
CA LEU A 75 -10.30 5.75 17.97
C LEU A 75 -11.08 6.96 17.42
N GLU A 76 -12.28 6.71 16.91
CA GLU A 76 -13.15 7.75 16.39
C GLU A 76 -13.54 8.78 17.47
N LEU A 77 -13.89 8.31 18.68
CA LEU A 77 -14.22 9.19 19.81
C LEU A 77 -13.00 10.00 20.27
N GLN A 78 -11.82 9.37 20.31
CA GLN A 78 -10.57 10.04 20.70
C GLN A 78 -10.20 11.12 19.70
N PHE A 79 -10.29 10.84 18.40
CA PHE A 79 -10.03 11.81 17.35
C PHE A 79 -11.02 12.98 17.40
N LYS A 80 -12.30 12.71 17.53
CA LYS A 80 -13.34 13.76 17.64
C LYS A 80 -13.10 14.66 18.87
N ARG A 81 -12.74 14.09 20.03
CA ARG A 81 -12.39 14.87 21.23
C ARG A 81 -11.13 15.73 21.01
N ALA A 82 -10.11 15.18 20.36
CA ALA A 82 -8.88 15.90 20.06
C ALA A 82 -9.12 17.05 19.08
N LEU A 83 -9.84 16.82 18.00
CA LEU A 83 -10.25 17.86 17.04
C LEU A 83 -11.02 19.00 17.74
N LYS A 84 -12.02 18.65 18.58
CA LYS A 84 -12.79 19.62 19.35
C LYS A 84 -11.92 20.44 20.32
N LYS A 85 -10.88 19.81 20.89
CA LYS A 85 -9.99 20.49 21.86
C LYS A 85 -8.99 21.42 21.17
N TYR A 86 -8.35 20.95 20.08
CA TYR A 86 -7.21 21.64 19.51
C TYR A 86 -7.56 22.48 18.27
N TRP A 87 -8.53 22.03 17.44
CA TRP A 87 -8.80 22.62 16.13
C TRP A 87 -10.26 23.03 15.89
N ARG A 88 -11.06 23.22 16.94
CA ARG A 88 -12.48 23.59 16.82
C ARG A 88 -12.73 24.91 16.05
N HIS A 89 -11.74 25.80 16.04
CA HIS A 89 -11.84 27.13 15.41
C HIS A 89 -11.26 27.16 14.00
N ILE A 90 -10.58 26.09 13.59
CA ILE A 90 -10.00 26.00 12.27
C ILE A 90 -11.11 25.73 11.26
N LYS A 91 -11.05 26.45 10.13
CA LYS A 91 -11.91 26.20 8.98
C LYS A 91 -11.12 25.42 7.95
N PHE A 92 -11.78 24.40 7.40
CA PHE A 92 -11.18 23.50 6.41
C PHE A 92 -11.93 23.62 5.09
N ASP A 93 -11.17 23.65 3.98
CA ASP A 93 -11.72 23.61 2.63
C ASP A 93 -11.72 22.16 2.09
N LEU A 94 -10.78 21.34 2.54
CA LEU A 94 -10.64 19.92 2.17
C LEU A 94 -10.61 19.03 3.42
N ILE A 95 -11.37 17.94 3.38
CA ILE A 95 -11.34 16.86 4.36
C ILE A 95 -10.88 15.61 3.63
N LEU A 96 -9.56 15.31 3.72
CA LEU A 96 -8.94 14.17 3.05
C LEU A 96 -8.77 12.98 4.01
N TYR A 97 -9.23 11.82 3.61
CA TYR A 97 -9.14 10.58 4.40
C TYR A 97 -8.99 9.35 3.51
N SER A 98 -8.56 8.24 4.09
CA SER A 98 -8.31 7.01 3.33
C SER A 98 -8.85 5.77 4.04
N THR A 99 -9.12 4.72 3.27
CA THR A 99 -9.35 3.37 3.78
C THR A 99 -8.04 2.57 3.84
N PRO A 100 -7.91 1.61 4.78
CA PRO A 100 -8.57 1.54 6.09
C PRO A 100 -8.10 2.64 7.05
N PRO A 101 -8.84 2.91 8.13
CA PRO A 101 -10.05 2.25 8.60
C PRO A 101 -11.33 2.87 8.03
N ILE A 102 -12.40 2.06 7.91
CA ILE A 102 -13.73 2.51 7.48
C ILE A 102 -14.57 3.13 8.61
N THR A 103 -14.02 3.23 9.82
CA THR A 103 -14.76 3.62 11.03
C THR A 103 -14.72 5.11 11.34
N PHE A 104 -14.21 5.96 10.43
CA PHE A 104 -14.08 7.41 10.69
C PHE A 104 -15.29 8.26 10.27
N THR A 105 -16.41 7.65 9.91
CA THR A 105 -17.59 8.35 9.41
C THR A 105 -18.08 9.46 10.33
N ASN A 106 -18.14 9.24 11.64
CA ASN A 106 -18.61 10.26 12.60
C ASN A 106 -17.58 11.39 12.82
N VAL A 107 -16.29 11.14 12.65
CA VAL A 107 -15.26 12.20 12.68
C VAL A 107 -15.43 13.09 11.45
N ILE A 108 -15.56 12.49 10.27
CA ILE A 108 -15.74 13.22 9.01
C ILE A 108 -17.02 14.04 9.05
N LYS A 109 -18.15 13.45 9.46
CA LYS A 109 -19.43 14.17 9.65
C LYS A 109 -19.31 15.35 10.62
N TYR A 110 -18.55 15.16 11.72
CA TYR A 110 -18.30 16.23 12.68
C TYR A 110 -17.55 17.40 12.05
N VAL A 111 -16.48 17.11 11.29
CA VAL A 111 -15.68 18.15 10.61
C VAL A 111 -16.50 18.81 9.50
N LYS A 112 -17.21 18.03 8.67
CA LYS A 112 -18.07 18.53 7.58
C LYS A 112 -19.19 19.44 8.12
N LYS A 113 -19.82 19.06 9.26
CA LYS A 113 -20.85 19.90 9.91
C LYS A 113 -20.30 21.27 10.34
N ALA A 114 -19.06 21.34 10.79
CA ALA A 114 -18.39 22.60 11.14
C ALA A 114 -17.89 23.39 9.93
N ASN A 115 -17.76 22.72 8.77
CA ASN A 115 -17.26 23.24 7.50
C ASN A 115 -18.16 22.76 6.34
N PRO A 116 -19.40 23.29 6.19
CA PRO A 116 -20.37 22.76 5.23
C PRO A 116 -19.91 22.81 3.77
N ASN A 117 -19.07 23.78 3.43
CA ASN A 117 -18.54 23.98 2.08
C ASN A 117 -17.24 23.19 1.81
N ALA A 118 -16.66 22.54 2.83
CA ALA A 118 -15.45 21.76 2.64
C ALA A 118 -15.73 20.54 1.75
N ILE A 119 -14.85 20.27 0.81
CA ILE A 119 -14.90 19.05 -0.01
C ILE A 119 -14.41 17.87 0.85
N SER A 120 -15.19 16.79 0.89
CA SER A 120 -14.81 15.52 1.49
C SER A 120 -14.31 14.56 0.42
N TYR A 121 -13.03 14.20 0.49
CA TYR A 121 -12.36 13.37 -0.50
C TYR A 121 -11.87 12.06 0.14
N LEU A 122 -12.38 10.94 -0.36
CA LEU A 122 -11.98 9.60 0.06
C LEU A 122 -10.89 9.05 -0.87
N MET A 123 -9.72 8.75 -0.34
CA MET A 123 -8.71 7.95 -1.01
C MET A 123 -9.01 6.46 -0.75
N LEU A 124 -9.70 5.79 -1.67
CA LEU A 124 -10.10 4.39 -1.55
C LEU A 124 -8.92 3.47 -1.89
N LYS A 125 -8.11 3.20 -0.87
CA LYS A 125 -6.88 2.40 -1.03
C LYS A 125 -7.08 0.90 -0.78
N ASP A 126 -8.20 0.52 -0.19
CA ASP A 126 -8.55 -0.86 0.12
C ASP A 126 -10.07 -1.01 0.15
N ILE A 127 -10.60 -2.06 -0.45
CA ILE A 127 -12.03 -2.36 -0.52
C ILE A 127 -12.35 -3.37 0.59
N PHE A 128 -12.64 -2.85 1.77
CA PHE A 128 -13.03 -3.62 2.95
C PHE A 128 -14.53 -3.39 3.23
N PRO A 129 -15.34 -4.42 3.53
CA PRO A 129 -14.95 -5.73 4.08
C PRO A 129 -14.73 -6.87 3.07
N GLN A 130 -14.93 -6.63 1.77
CA GLN A 130 -14.89 -7.71 0.80
C GLN A 130 -13.52 -8.40 0.74
N ASN A 131 -12.42 -7.66 0.80
CA ASN A 131 -11.06 -8.22 0.85
C ASN A 131 -10.88 -9.24 2.00
N ALA A 132 -11.47 -8.97 3.17
CA ALA A 132 -11.39 -9.88 4.31
C ALA A 132 -12.24 -11.14 4.14
N VAL A 133 -13.34 -11.06 3.37
CA VAL A 133 -14.16 -12.21 2.99
C VAL A 133 -13.38 -13.11 2.05
N ASP A 134 -12.78 -12.55 1.01
CA ASP A 134 -12.07 -13.27 -0.05
C ASP A 134 -10.97 -14.17 0.52
N ILE A 135 -10.21 -13.67 1.48
CA ILE A 135 -9.11 -14.42 2.12
C ILE A 135 -9.54 -15.20 3.38
N GLY A 136 -10.85 -15.33 3.62
CA GLY A 136 -11.41 -16.13 4.71
C GLY A 136 -11.20 -15.59 6.12
N MET A 137 -10.96 -14.28 6.26
CA MET A 137 -10.87 -13.60 7.56
C MET A 137 -12.25 -13.17 8.10
N LEU A 138 -13.22 -13.02 7.22
CA LEU A 138 -14.61 -12.66 7.51
C LEU A 138 -15.55 -13.59 6.72
N ARG A 139 -16.79 -13.76 7.20
CA ARG A 139 -17.81 -14.58 6.51
C ARG A 139 -19.08 -13.76 6.34
N LYS A 140 -19.79 -13.96 5.19
CA LYS A 140 -21.07 -13.30 4.89
C LYS A 140 -22.29 -14.00 5.54
N GLY A 141 -22.13 -15.21 6.06
CA GLY A 141 -23.24 -16.00 6.59
C GLY A 141 -23.11 -16.30 8.10
N GLY A 142 -24.24 -16.73 8.72
CA GLY A 142 -24.33 -17.06 10.13
C GLY A 142 -24.09 -15.84 11.05
N ILE A 143 -23.72 -16.10 12.31
CA ILE A 143 -23.43 -15.04 13.29
C ILE A 143 -22.27 -14.14 12.82
N ALA A 144 -21.28 -14.69 12.13
CA ALA A 144 -20.17 -13.92 11.58
C ALA A 144 -20.61 -12.96 10.44
N GLY A 145 -21.73 -13.23 9.77
CA GLY A 145 -22.33 -12.34 8.78
C GLY A 145 -22.82 -11.02 9.36
N ILE A 146 -23.22 -11.00 10.63
CA ILE A 146 -23.61 -9.75 11.31
C ILE A 146 -22.45 -8.75 11.32
N LEU A 147 -21.23 -9.22 11.57
CA LEU A 147 -20.04 -8.36 11.55
C LEU A 147 -19.74 -7.85 10.13
N TYR A 148 -19.96 -8.69 9.12
CA TYR A 148 -19.83 -8.26 7.71
C TYR A 148 -20.82 -7.13 7.39
N GLU A 149 -22.10 -7.28 7.77
CA GLU A 149 -23.14 -6.27 7.52
C GLU A 149 -22.84 -4.94 8.24
N ILE A 150 -22.34 -5.00 9.47
CA ILE A 150 -21.90 -3.80 10.20
C ILE A 150 -20.78 -3.08 9.44
N PHE A 151 -19.78 -3.80 8.97
CA PHE A 151 -18.68 -3.20 8.21
C PHE A 151 -19.14 -2.72 6.83
N ARG A 152 -20.00 -3.48 6.14
CA ARG A 152 -20.56 -3.06 4.86
C ARG A 152 -21.39 -1.78 5.00
N THR A 153 -22.20 -1.67 6.04
CA THR A 153 -22.95 -0.45 6.36
C THR A 153 -22.00 0.74 6.59
N LYS A 154 -20.89 0.53 7.29
CA LYS A 154 -19.88 1.59 7.52
C LYS A 154 -19.16 1.99 6.23
N GLU A 155 -18.86 1.05 5.38
CA GLU A 155 -18.29 1.31 4.06
C GLU A 155 -19.24 2.14 3.20
N MET A 156 -20.53 1.76 3.10
CA MET A 156 -21.58 2.49 2.38
C MET A 156 -21.75 3.91 2.94
N GLU A 157 -21.77 4.04 4.28
CA GLU A 157 -21.85 5.33 4.95
C GLU A 157 -20.65 6.21 4.56
N LEU A 158 -19.43 5.62 4.47
CA LEU A 158 -18.23 6.36 4.08
C LEU A 158 -18.32 6.85 2.63
N TYR A 159 -18.81 6.04 1.70
CA TYR A 159 -19.05 6.44 0.32
C TYR A 159 -20.08 7.56 0.22
N SER A 160 -21.20 7.47 0.96
CA SER A 160 -22.28 8.44 0.92
C SER A 160 -21.90 9.84 1.43
N ILE A 161 -20.96 9.93 2.39
CA ILE A 161 -20.49 11.21 2.94
C ILE A 161 -19.33 11.81 2.15
N SER A 162 -18.79 11.10 1.17
CA SER A 162 -17.72 11.56 0.29
C SER A 162 -18.30 12.36 -0.86
N ASP A 163 -17.76 13.55 -1.09
CA ASP A 163 -18.08 14.33 -2.30
C ASP A 163 -17.37 13.70 -3.51
N TYR A 164 -16.13 13.19 -3.30
CA TYR A 164 -15.35 12.48 -4.32
C TYR A 164 -14.64 11.23 -3.73
N ILE A 165 -14.41 10.24 -4.60
CA ILE A 165 -13.78 8.96 -4.27
C ILE A 165 -12.67 8.69 -5.28
N GLY A 166 -11.42 8.79 -4.82
CA GLY A 166 -10.24 8.47 -5.61
C GLY A 166 -9.84 6.99 -5.44
N CYS A 167 -9.94 6.24 -6.52
CA CYS A 167 -9.61 4.83 -6.62
C CYS A 167 -8.16 4.61 -7.08
N MET A 168 -7.62 3.43 -6.81
CA MET A 168 -6.21 3.10 -7.08
C MET A 168 -5.93 2.83 -8.56
N SER A 169 -6.92 2.31 -9.31
CA SER A 169 -6.76 1.90 -10.70
C SER A 169 -8.12 1.84 -11.44
N PRO A 170 -8.11 1.71 -12.77
CA PRO A 170 -9.34 1.51 -13.55
C PRO A 170 -10.21 0.33 -13.08
N ALA A 171 -9.58 -0.80 -12.72
CA ALA A 171 -10.31 -1.95 -12.19
C ALA A 171 -11.00 -1.65 -10.86
N ASN A 172 -10.37 -0.84 -9.99
CA ASN A 172 -11.00 -0.40 -8.73
C ASN A 172 -12.23 0.49 -9.00
N VAL A 173 -12.15 1.43 -9.94
CA VAL A 173 -13.29 2.27 -10.36
C VAL A 173 -14.44 1.41 -10.85
N LYS A 174 -14.15 0.49 -11.77
CA LYS A 174 -15.14 -0.44 -12.33
C LYS A 174 -15.81 -1.27 -11.22
N PHE A 175 -15.00 -1.92 -10.37
CA PHE A 175 -15.50 -2.73 -9.27
C PHE A 175 -16.40 -1.92 -8.32
N LEU A 176 -15.96 -0.72 -7.93
CA LEU A 176 -16.71 0.14 -7.02
C LEU A 176 -18.10 0.47 -7.58
N LEU A 177 -18.18 0.89 -8.83
CA LEU A 177 -19.44 1.28 -9.49
C LEU A 177 -20.36 0.09 -9.74
N GLU A 178 -19.82 -1.05 -10.16
CA GLU A 178 -20.60 -2.27 -10.39
C GLU A 178 -21.24 -2.85 -9.11
N HIS A 179 -20.55 -2.68 -7.97
CA HIS A 179 -21.02 -3.22 -6.68
C HIS A 179 -21.75 -2.19 -5.80
N ASN A 180 -21.83 -0.93 -6.26
CA ASN A 180 -22.51 0.16 -5.56
C ASN A 180 -23.19 1.07 -6.58
N PRO A 181 -24.27 0.61 -7.23
CA PRO A 181 -24.94 1.36 -8.31
C PRO A 181 -25.58 2.66 -7.84
N GLU A 182 -25.70 2.88 -6.53
CA GLU A 182 -26.17 4.13 -5.94
C GLU A 182 -25.10 5.24 -5.91
N ILE A 183 -23.84 4.93 -6.19
CA ILE A 183 -22.76 5.92 -6.25
C ILE A 183 -22.81 6.60 -7.62
N ASP A 184 -22.89 7.92 -7.61
CA ASP A 184 -22.77 8.73 -8.81
C ASP A 184 -21.39 8.55 -9.45
N THR A 185 -21.38 8.20 -10.73
CA THR A 185 -20.15 7.95 -11.49
C THR A 185 -19.24 9.17 -11.57
N GLU A 186 -19.80 10.39 -11.54
CA GLU A 186 -19.02 11.64 -11.57
C GLU A 186 -18.22 11.88 -10.29
N LYS A 187 -18.55 11.18 -9.21
CA LYS A 187 -17.80 11.27 -7.95
C LYS A 187 -16.59 10.34 -7.88
N VAL A 188 -16.46 9.42 -8.84
CA VAL A 188 -15.44 8.36 -8.78
C VAL A 188 -14.38 8.61 -9.84
N GLU A 189 -13.13 8.68 -9.39
CA GLU A 189 -11.99 8.97 -10.27
C GLU A 189 -10.76 8.14 -9.91
N ILE A 190 -9.72 8.22 -10.72
CA ILE A 190 -8.44 7.58 -10.44
C ILE A 190 -7.54 8.55 -9.66
N ALA A 191 -7.19 8.17 -8.42
CA ALA A 191 -6.21 8.86 -7.59
C ALA A 191 -5.30 7.80 -6.92
N PRO A 192 -4.32 7.29 -7.64
CA PRO A 192 -3.51 6.16 -7.20
C PRO A 192 -2.60 6.55 -6.03
N ASN A 193 -2.03 5.55 -5.36
CA ASN A 193 -0.85 5.80 -4.53
C ASN A 193 0.25 6.39 -5.41
N SER A 194 1.00 7.32 -4.84
CA SER A 194 2.06 8.03 -5.55
C SER A 194 3.20 8.38 -4.62
N TYR A 195 4.37 8.59 -5.20
CA TYR A 195 5.56 9.03 -4.49
C TYR A 195 6.13 10.29 -5.14
N GLU A 196 6.91 11.02 -4.36
CA GLU A 196 7.73 12.10 -4.90
C GLU A 196 8.88 11.50 -5.73
N VAL A 197 9.12 12.06 -6.92
CA VAL A 197 10.30 11.69 -7.69
C VAL A 197 11.54 12.09 -6.91
N PRO A 198 12.49 11.18 -6.63
CA PRO A 198 13.73 11.52 -5.95
C PRO A 198 14.46 12.65 -6.68
N LYS A 199 14.87 13.69 -5.95
CA LYS A 199 15.57 14.86 -6.54
C LYS A 199 16.97 14.55 -7.03
N GLU A 200 17.56 13.48 -6.53
CA GLU A 200 18.90 13.03 -6.93
C GLU A 200 18.84 11.54 -7.27
N GLU A 201 19.50 11.16 -8.36
CA GLU A 201 20.04 9.81 -8.42
C GLU A 201 20.96 9.69 -7.22
N VAL A 202 20.58 8.89 -6.22
CA VAL A 202 21.41 8.64 -5.04
C VAL A 202 22.82 8.33 -5.57
N GLY A 203 23.74 9.26 -5.37
CA GLY A 203 25.09 9.19 -5.89
C GLY A 203 25.67 7.82 -5.59
N SER A 204 26.38 7.26 -6.53
CA SER A 204 27.02 5.93 -6.63
C SER A 204 26.93 5.09 -5.34
N ALA A 205 25.70 4.76 -4.92
CA ALA A 205 25.50 3.77 -3.86
C ALA A 205 26.20 2.51 -4.34
N ASP A 206 27.05 1.92 -3.50
CA ASP A 206 27.73 0.68 -3.85
C ASP A 206 26.71 -0.46 -3.98
N LEU A 207 26.09 -0.54 -5.17
CA LEU A 207 25.07 -1.54 -5.49
C LEU A 207 25.64 -2.97 -5.46
N LEU A 208 26.90 -3.13 -5.73
CA LEU A 208 27.56 -4.43 -5.61
C LEU A 208 27.95 -4.71 -4.15
N GLY A 209 28.34 -3.70 -3.40
CA GLY A 209 28.67 -3.85 -1.97
C GLY A 209 27.48 -4.27 -1.14
N ILE A 210 26.27 -3.72 -1.41
CA ILE A 210 25.07 -4.16 -0.70
C ILE A 210 24.70 -5.62 -1.02
N ARG A 211 24.86 -6.07 -2.27
CA ARG A 211 24.66 -7.50 -2.62
C ARG A 211 25.65 -8.38 -1.85
N ARG A 212 26.93 -8.02 -1.80
CA ARG A 212 27.96 -8.76 -1.05
C ARG A 212 27.63 -8.79 0.45
N LYS A 213 27.21 -7.64 1.03
CA LYS A 213 26.81 -7.53 2.44
C LYS A 213 25.73 -8.56 2.82
N TYR A 214 24.78 -8.81 1.90
CA TYR A 214 23.67 -9.74 2.10
C TYR A 214 23.89 -11.12 1.46
N GLY A 215 25.11 -11.41 1.00
CA GLY A 215 25.45 -12.71 0.41
C GLY A 215 24.72 -13.03 -0.89
N LEU A 216 24.30 -12.00 -1.64
CA LEU A 216 23.61 -12.16 -2.92
C LEU A 216 24.61 -12.23 -4.07
N PRO A 217 24.30 -12.97 -5.16
CA PRO A 217 25.15 -13.05 -6.33
C PRO A 217 25.27 -11.69 -7.04
N ILE A 218 26.43 -11.48 -7.66
CA ILE A 218 26.73 -10.26 -8.43
C ILE A 218 26.84 -10.53 -9.94
N ASP A 219 26.81 -11.79 -10.32
CA ASP A 219 27.06 -12.32 -11.67
C ASP A 219 25.78 -12.83 -12.37
N LYS A 220 24.65 -12.77 -11.73
CA LYS A 220 23.36 -13.18 -12.29
C LYS A 220 22.20 -12.29 -11.85
N PRO A 221 21.06 -12.32 -12.57
CA PRO A 221 19.88 -11.55 -12.22
C PRO A 221 19.33 -11.90 -10.84
N VAL A 222 18.93 -10.87 -10.08
CA VAL A 222 18.33 -11.01 -8.75
C VAL A 222 16.90 -10.45 -8.78
N PHE A 223 15.95 -11.32 -8.50
CA PHE A 223 14.55 -10.96 -8.29
C PHE A 223 14.34 -10.57 -6.82
N ILE A 224 13.52 -9.56 -6.57
CA ILE A 224 13.20 -9.12 -5.21
C ILE A 224 11.69 -9.16 -4.92
N TYR A 225 11.33 -9.83 -3.83
CA TYR A 225 10.03 -9.68 -3.19
C TYR A 225 10.21 -9.00 -1.84
N GLY A 226 9.62 -7.82 -1.65
CA GLY A 226 9.76 -7.03 -0.43
C GLY A 226 8.44 -6.60 0.20
N GLY A 227 8.38 -6.59 1.53
CA GLY A 227 7.28 -5.99 2.29
C GLY A 227 6.47 -6.94 3.17
N ASN A 228 5.17 -6.67 3.31
CA ASN A 228 4.30 -7.46 4.18
C ASN A 228 4.13 -8.90 3.68
N MET A 229 4.19 -9.84 4.63
CA MET A 229 3.97 -11.28 4.42
C MET A 229 2.75 -11.74 5.22
N GLY A 230 1.59 -11.24 4.81
CA GLY A 230 0.30 -11.59 5.37
C GLY A 230 -0.51 -12.49 4.44
N LYS A 231 -1.72 -12.87 4.88
CA LYS A 231 -2.65 -13.67 4.06
C LYS A 231 -2.92 -13.06 2.68
N PRO A 232 -3.09 -11.72 2.53
CA PRO A 232 -3.35 -11.12 1.23
C PRO A 232 -2.28 -11.38 0.16
N GLN A 233 -1.08 -11.77 0.57
CA GLN A 233 0.03 -12.03 -0.34
C GLN A 233 0.14 -13.49 -0.81
N GLY A 234 -0.76 -14.38 -0.38
CA GLY A 234 -0.75 -15.77 -0.82
C GLY A 234 0.55 -16.51 -0.50
N ILE A 235 1.07 -16.37 0.73
CA ILE A 235 2.40 -16.90 1.12
C ILE A 235 2.53 -18.40 0.90
N GLN A 236 1.45 -19.17 1.00
CA GLN A 236 1.49 -20.60 0.69
C GLN A 236 1.87 -20.83 -0.78
N PHE A 237 1.23 -20.08 -1.70
CA PHE A 237 1.56 -20.18 -3.12
C PHE A 237 2.96 -19.63 -3.43
N LEU A 238 3.41 -18.58 -2.75
CA LEU A 238 4.80 -18.11 -2.84
C LEU A 238 5.78 -19.25 -2.48
N ILE A 239 5.52 -20.01 -1.41
CA ILE A 239 6.36 -21.16 -1.03
C ILE A 239 6.40 -22.22 -2.13
N GLU A 240 5.28 -22.54 -2.75
CA GLU A 240 5.20 -23.50 -3.86
C GLU A 240 6.01 -23.02 -5.07
N CYS A 241 5.92 -21.74 -5.42
CA CYS A 241 6.74 -21.12 -6.46
C CYS A 241 8.23 -21.19 -6.13
N MET A 242 8.61 -20.82 -4.91
CA MET A 242 10.01 -20.89 -4.49
C MET A 242 10.56 -22.31 -4.49
N ASN A 243 9.74 -23.30 -4.11
CA ASN A 243 10.14 -24.70 -4.18
C ASN A 243 10.40 -25.18 -5.60
N ALA A 244 9.67 -24.66 -6.59
CA ALA A 244 9.87 -25.00 -8.00
C ALA A 244 11.16 -24.41 -8.60
N VAL A 245 11.66 -23.31 -8.02
CA VAL A 245 12.84 -22.59 -8.54
C VAL A 245 14.06 -22.67 -7.60
N LYS A 246 14.00 -23.43 -6.51
CA LYS A 246 14.96 -23.44 -5.40
C LYS A 246 16.40 -23.80 -5.77
N ASP A 247 16.60 -24.51 -6.88
CA ASP A 247 17.91 -25.03 -7.30
C ASP A 247 18.39 -24.39 -8.63
N ARG A 248 17.76 -23.28 -9.08
CA ARG A 248 18.18 -22.58 -10.31
C ARG A 248 19.59 -21.99 -10.14
N ASP A 249 20.37 -22.03 -11.20
CA ASP A 249 21.72 -21.47 -11.26
C ASP A 249 21.81 -20.18 -12.11
N ASP A 250 20.78 -19.90 -12.92
CA ASP A 250 20.70 -18.78 -13.84
C ASP A 250 20.11 -17.49 -13.23
N CYS A 251 19.50 -17.57 -12.04
CA CYS A 251 18.98 -16.40 -11.31
C CYS A 251 19.00 -16.62 -9.80
N HIS A 252 18.68 -15.57 -9.05
CA HIS A 252 18.52 -15.64 -7.60
C HIS A 252 17.29 -14.83 -7.16
N ILE A 253 16.62 -15.29 -6.11
CA ILE A 253 15.45 -14.63 -5.54
C ILE A 253 15.76 -14.19 -4.12
N VAL A 254 15.58 -12.91 -3.81
CA VAL A 254 15.67 -12.40 -2.45
C VAL A 254 14.29 -12.01 -1.93
N ILE A 255 13.94 -12.53 -0.76
CA ILE A 255 12.68 -12.28 -0.09
C ILE A 255 12.95 -11.55 1.21
N ILE A 256 12.36 -10.35 1.38
CA ILE A 256 12.62 -9.49 2.54
C ILE A 256 11.28 -8.99 3.11
N GLY A 257 11.01 -9.28 4.38
CA GLY A 257 9.82 -8.72 5.00
C GLY A 257 9.37 -9.44 6.26
N SER A 258 8.19 -9.04 6.73
CA SER A 258 7.59 -9.62 7.94
C SER A 258 6.08 -9.64 7.82
N GLY A 259 5.42 -10.45 8.62
CA GLY A 259 3.96 -10.54 8.65
C GLY A 259 3.48 -11.80 9.34
N THR A 260 2.17 -11.97 9.39
CA THR A 260 1.53 -13.09 10.11
C THR A 260 1.85 -14.47 9.50
N GLU A 261 2.19 -14.50 8.21
CA GLU A 261 2.51 -15.74 7.49
C GLU A 261 4.03 -15.97 7.34
N TYR A 262 4.87 -15.02 7.78
CA TYR A 262 6.35 -15.18 7.74
C TYR A 262 6.86 -16.47 8.38
N PRO A 263 6.31 -16.95 9.52
CA PRO A 263 6.78 -18.20 10.12
C PRO A 263 6.67 -19.42 9.20
N LYS A 264 5.65 -19.48 8.32
CA LYS A 264 5.49 -20.57 7.35
C LYS A 264 6.61 -20.56 6.32
N LEU A 265 6.92 -19.37 5.78
CA LEU A 265 8.00 -19.20 4.81
C LEU A 265 9.37 -19.51 5.44
N LYS A 266 9.59 -19.06 6.67
CA LYS A 266 10.82 -19.35 7.43
C LYS A 266 11.01 -20.86 7.64
N ASN A 267 9.98 -21.55 8.09
CA ASN A 267 10.03 -23.01 8.30
C ASN A 267 10.37 -23.75 6.99
N TRP A 268 9.74 -23.37 5.87
CA TRP A 268 10.08 -23.92 4.57
C TRP A 268 11.56 -23.67 4.23
N TYR A 269 12.03 -22.44 4.39
CA TYR A 269 13.39 -22.03 4.06
C TYR A 269 14.45 -22.81 4.86
N GLU A 270 14.23 -23.01 6.16
CA GLU A 270 15.11 -23.74 7.06
C GLU A 270 15.12 -25.26 6.77
N MET A 271 13.97 -25.82 6.36
CA MET A 271 13.89 -27.25 5.99
C MET A 271 14.49 -27.56 4.62
N VAL A 272 14.28 -26.69 3.65
CA VAL A 272 14.65 -26.94 2.25
C VAL A 272 16.06 -26.46 1.94
N THR A 273 16.55 -25.42 2.63
CA THR A 273 17.87 -24.79 2.38
C THR A 273 18.12 -24.52 0.90
N PRO A 274 17.26 -23.70 0.24
CA PRO A 274 17.30 -23.49 -1.21
C PRO A 274 18.58 -22.79 -1.64
N LYS A 275 19.14 -23.16 -2.80
CA LYS A 275 20.39 -22.57 -3.33
C LYS A 275 20.17 -21.21 -3.99
N SER A 276 19.01 -21.00 -4.62
CA SER A 276 18.70 -19.80 -5.41
C SER A 276 17.75 -18.84 -4.70
N VAL A 277 17.45 -19.02 -3.41
CA VAL A 277 16.57 -18.17 -2.64
C VAL A 277 17.25 -17.72 -1.36
N SER A 278 17.19 -16.43 -1.06
CA SER A 278 17.59 -15.85 0.23
C SER A 278 16.39 -15.26 0.94
N LEU A 279 16.27 -15.45 2.25
CA LEU A 279 15.17 -14.97 3.07
C LEU A 279 15.69 -14.10 4.23
N PHE A 280 15.18 -12.87 4.32
CA PHE A 280 15.46 -11.94 5.42
C PHE A 280 14.16 -11.48 6.05
N GLN A 281 14.09 -11.45 7.38
CA GLN A 281 12.87 -11.00 8.06
C GLN A 281 12.70 -9.48 7.99
N LEU A 282 13.67 -8.75 8.48
CA LEU A 282 13.75 -7.29 8.43
C LEU A 282 15.20 -6.88 8.28
N ILE A 283 15.43 -5.87 7.48
CA ILE A 283 16.74 -5.21 7.35
C ILE A 283 16.54 -3.70 7.57
N PRO A 284 17.60 -2.93 7.88
CA PRO A 284 17.50 -1.48 7.96
C PRO A 284 16.90 -0.88 6.69
N LYS A 285 16.10 0.18 6.84
CA LYS A 285 15.39 0.79 5.71
C LYS A 285 16.35 1.27 4.62
N GLU A 286 17.44 1.89 5.03
CA GLU A 286 18.48 2.38 4.10
C GLU A 286 19.09 1.22 3.29
N ASP A 287 19.39 0.09 3.95
CA ASP A 287 19.87 -1.10 3.28
C ASP A 287 18.82 -1.67 2.31
N TYR A 288 17.55 -1.70 2.72
CA TYR A 288 16.45 -2.18 1.88
C TYR A 288 16.29 -1.32 0.61
N ASP A 289 16.37 0.00 0.75
CA ASP A 289 16.24 0.93 -0.36
C ASP A 289 17.40 0.76 -1.37
N ILE A 290 18.65 0.59 -0.88
CA ILE A 290 19.82 0.34 -1.73
C ILE A 290 19.75 -1.07 -2.35
N LEU A 291 19.33 -2.08 -1.57
CA LEU A 291 19.20 -3.44 -2.06
C LEU A 291 18.13 -3.56 -3.15
N THR A 292 16.99 -2.88 -2.99
CA THR A 292 15.96 -2.80 -4.03
C THR A 292 16.51 -2.21 -5.32
N LYS A 293 17.34 -1.16 -5.22
CA LYS A 293 18.03 -0.56 -6.39
C LYS A 293 19.01 -1.53 -7.03
N SER A 294 19.68 -2.35 -6.23
CA SER A 294 20.68 -3.29 -6.72
C SER A 294 20.10 -4.53 -7.38
N CYS A 295 18.87 -4.93 -7.05
CA CYS A 295 18.15 -6.02 -7.69
C CYS A 295 17.71 -5.66 -9.12
N ASP A 296 17.35 -6.65 -9.90
CA ASP A 296 17.09 -6.49 -11.34
C ASP A 296 15.58 -6.51 -11.65
N ILE A 297 14.80 -7.35 -10.97
CA ILE A 297 13.36 -7.55 -11.24
C ILE A 297 12.57 -7.51 -9.94
N GLY A 298 11.48 -6.75 -9.89
CA GLY A 298 10.53 -6.75 -8.78
C GLY A 298 9.49 -7.85 -8.90
N MET A 299 9.08 -8.45 -7.77
CA MET A 299 7.99 -9.42 -7.74
C MET A 299 6.83 -8.91 -6.88
N ILE A 300 5.63 -9.14 -7.36
CA ILE A 300 4.37 -8.84 -6.67
C ILE A 300 3.57 -10.12 -6.54
N PHE A 301 3.18 -10.47 -5.32
CA PHE A 301 2.31 -11.61 -5.04
C PHE A 301 1.02 -11.16 -4.37
N LEU A 302 -0.12 -11.64 -4.88
CA LEU A 302 -1.45 -11.50 -4.28
C LEU A 302 -2.15 -12.87 -4.26
N ASP A 303 -3.01 -13.06 -3.27
CA ASP A 303 -3.78 -14.29 -3.12
C ASP A 303 -4.80 -14.43 -4.26
N TYR A 304 -4.86 -15.59 -4.91
CA TYR A 304 -5.74 -15.88 -6.04
C TYR A 304 -7.24 -15.72 -5.72
N ARG A 305 -7.61 -15.84 -4.45
CA ARG A 305 -9.01 -15.78 -4.01
C ARG A 305 -9.63 -14.40 -4.06
N PHE A 306 -8.85 -13.34 -4.27
CA PHE A 306 -9.40 -12.00 -4.33
C PHE A 306 -10.40 -11.85 -5.48
N THR A 307 -11.60 -11.37 -5.13
CA THR A 307 -12.63 -10.93 -6.09
C THR A 307 -12.57 -9.42 -6.30
N ILE A 308 -11.93 -8.70 -5.38
CA ILE A 308 -11.66 -7.27 -5.52
C ILE A 308 -10.35 -7.03 -6.27
N PRO A 309 -10.24 -5.98 -7.09
CA PRO A 309 -8.98 -5.61 -7.72
C PRO A 309 -8.05 -4.92 -6.72
N ASN A 310 -7.02 -5.61 -6.26
CA ASN A 310 -5.98 -5.01 -5.44
C ASN A 310 -4.91 -4.34 -6.30
N PHE A 311 -4.50 -3.13 -5.89
CA PHE A 311 -3.39 -2.42 -6.54
C PHE A 311 -2.25 -2.17 -5.53
N PRO A 312 -1.25 -3.05 -5.44
CA PRO A 312 -0.26 -3.02 -4.38
C PRO A 312 0.74 -1.88 -4.55
N SER A 313 0.91 -1.05 -3.52
CA SER A 313 1.81 0.09 -3.51
C SER A 313 3.30 -0.27 -3.70
N ARG A 314 3.67 -1.55 -3.50
CA ARG A 314 5.05 -2.04 -3.76
C ARG A 314 5.47 -1.98 -5.23
N LEU A 315 4.52 -1.86 -6.16
CA LEU A 315 4.79 -1.58 -7.56
C LEU A 315 5.65 -0.32 -7.72
N LEU A 316 5.29 0.75 -7.02
CA LEU A 316 5.88 2.07 -7.23
C LEU A 316 7.39 2.13 -6.94
N PRO A 317 7.92 1.61 -5.81
CA PRO A 317 9.35 1.53 -5.60
C PRO A 317 10.11 0.74 -6.68
N TYR A 318 9.51 -0.29 -7.28
CA TYR A 318 10.14 -1.01 -8.37
C TYR A 318 10.23 -0.13 -9.62
N LEU A 319 9.13 0.48 -10.05
CA LEU A 319 9.12 1.37 -11.21
C LEU A 319 10.03 2.58 -11.02
N MET A 320 10.03 3.21 -9.84
CA MET A 320 10.94 4.31 -9.49
C MET A 320 12.41 3.94 -9.62
N ASN A 321 12.75 2.68 -9.38
CA ASN A 321 14.11 2.16 -9.48
C ASN A 321 14.38 1.47 -10.83
N ARG A 322 13.57 1.73 -11.86
CA ARG A 322 13.72 1.15 -13.21
C ARG A 322 13.77 -0.37 -13.21
N LYS A 323 12.91 -1.00 -12.38
CA LYS A 323 12.80 -2.46 -12.31
C LYS A 323 11.54 -2.90 -13.02
N PRO A 324 11.63 -3.80 -14.01
CA PRO A 324 10.46 -4.51 -14.52
C PRO A 324 9.88 -5.38 -13.41
N ILE A 325 8.64 -5.81 -13.60
CA ILE A 325 7.97 -6.63 -12.59
C ILE A 325 7.49 -7.97 -13.13
N ILE A 326 7.39 -8.93 -12.23
CA ILE A 326 6.52 -10.09 -12.38
C ILE A 326 5.34 -9.94 -11.41
N ALA A 327 4.14 -9.83 -11.97
CA ALA A 327 2.89 -9.78 -11.22
C ALA A 327 2.26 -11.19 -11.13
N VAL A 328 2.31 -11.77 -9.95
CA VAL A 328 1.71 -13.08 -9.62
C VAL A 328 0.45 -12.81 -8.80
N THR A 329 -0.69 -12.64 -9.48
CA THR A 329 -1.89 -12.11 -8.85
C THR A 329 -3.14 -12.90 -9.22
N ASP A 330 -4.25 -12.55 -8.57
CA ASP A 330 -5.58 -12.91 -9.00
C ASP A 330 -5.93 -12.25 -10.35
N PRO A 331 -6.94 -12.77 -11.07
CA PRO A 331 -7.33 -12.24 -12.39
C PRO A 331 -8.11 -10.91 -12.33
N ASN A 332 -8.51 -10.43 -11.14
CA ASN A 332 -9.26 -9.18 -10.98
C ASN A 332 -8.36 -7.97 -10.84
N SER A 333 -7.11 -8.19 -10.39
CA SER A 333 -6.08 -7.15 -10.32
C SER A 333 -5.61 -6.74 -11.72
N ASP A 334 -5.62 -5.44 -12.00
CA ASP A 334 -5.14 -4.90 -13.28
C ASP A 334 -3.65 -4.57 -13.32
N VAL A 335 -2.91 -4.81 -12.24
CA VAL A 335 -1.45 -4.59 -12.17
C VAL A 335 -0.70 -5.38 -13.25
N GLY A 336 -1.04 -6.65 -13.44
CA GLY A 336 -0.42 -7.49 -14.47
C GLY A 336 -0.75 -7.03 -15.89
N PRO A 337 -2.03 -6.94 -16.26
CA PRO A 337 -2.44 -6.41 -17.57
C PRO A 337 -1.85 -5.03 -17.90
N ILE A 338 -1.80 -4.11 -16.93
CA ILE A 338 -1.17 -2.80 -17.13
C ILE A 338 0.33 -2.94 -17.39
N ALA A 339 1.03 -3.83 -16.66
CA ALA A 339 2.44 -4.07 -16.85
C ALA A 339 2.78 -4.65 -18.23
N GLU A 340 1.99 -5.61 -18.70
CA GLU A 340 2.16 -6.22 -20.03
C GLU A 340 1.85 -5.23 -21.15
N PHE A 341 0.75 -4.47 -21.03
CA PHE A 341 0.36 -3.47 -22.04
C PHE A 341 1.40 -2.36 -22.22
N ASN A 342 2.08 -1.97 -21.14
CA ASN A 342 3.12 -0.93 -21.16
C ASN A 342 4.55 -1.50 -21.23
N ASP A 343 4.69 -2.77 -21.50
CA ASP A 343 5.96 -3.47 -21.70
C ASP A 343 6.99 -3.23 -20.58
N TYR A 344 6.50 -3.27 -19.33
CA TYR A 344 7.36 -3.17 -18.16
C TYR A 344 7.26 -4.38 -17.21
N GLY A 345 6.56 -5.45 -17.61
CA GLY A 345 6.44 -6.64 -16.78
C GLY A 345 5.66 -7.77 -17.45
N PHE A 346 5.53 -8.86 -16.71
CA PHE A 346 4.73 -10.02 -17.10
C PHE A 346 3.79 -10.41 -15.97
N TRP A 347 2.68 -11.02 -16.34
CA TRP A 347 1.68 -11.52 -15.44
C TRP A 347 1.57 -13.05 -15.48
N CYS A 348 1.28 -13.65 -14.32
CA CYS A 348 0.76 -14.99 -14.24
C CYS A 348 -0.26 -15.13 -13.09
N PRO A 349 -1.20 -16.08 -13.19
CA PRO A 349 -2.17 -16.31 -12.13
C PRO A 349 -1.48 -16.91 -10.87
N SER A 350 -1.88 -16.42 -9.70
CA SER A 350 -1.31 -16.88 -8.42
C SER A 350 -1.88 -18.23 -7.91
N ASN A 351 -2.18 -19.12 -8.84
CA ASN A 351 -2.59 -20.52 -8.60
C ASN A 351 -1.93 -21.52 -9.56
N SER A 352 -0.95 -21.09 -10.37
CA SER A 352 -0.26 -21.95 -11.32
C SER A 352 1.25 -21.81 -11.19
N VAL A 353 1.90 -22.76 -10.53
CA VAL A 353 3.37 -22.80 -10.39
C VAL A 353 4.04 -22.92 -11.76
N ALA A 354 3.46 -23.68 -12.70
CA ALA A 354 4.01 -23.78 -14.05
C ALA A 354 4.03 -22.41 -14.74
N ALA A 355 2.91 -21.65 -14.69
CA ALA A 355 2.87 -20.30 -15.24
C ALA A 355 3.89 -19.36 -14.58
N PHE A 356 4.13 -19.50 -13.27
CA PHE A 356 5.18 -18.73 -12.59
C PHE A 356 6.57 -19.07 -13.14
N VAL A 357 6.90 -20.35 -13.33
CA VAL A 357 8.20 -20.76 -13.90
C VAL A 357 8.34 -20.23 -15.33
N ASP A 358 7.27 -20.28 -16.13
CA ASP A 358 7.26 -19.76 -17.50
C ASP A 358 7.54 -18.26 -17.56
N VAL A 359 6.91 -17.46 -16.67
CA VAL A 359 7.18 -16.00 -16.66
C VAL A 359 8.58 -15.65 -16.13
N ILE A 360 9.16 -16.44 -15.22
CA ILE A 360 10.57 -16.33 -14.84
C ILE A 360 11.46 -16.55 -16.08
N ASN A 361 11.23 -17.62 -16.84
CA ASN A 361 11.99 -17.93 -18.05
C ASN A 361 11.84 -16.82 -19.11
N LYS A 362 10.60 -16.34 -19.32
CA LYS A 362 10.30 -15.25 -20.24
C LYS A 362 11.01 -13.96 -19.84
N MET A 363 11.03 -13.63 -18.54
CA MET A 363 11.72 -12.44 -18.03
C MET A 363 13.24 -12.55 -18.25
N LEU A 364 13.84 -13.70 -17.97
CA LEU A 364 15.27 -13.91 -18.15
C LEU A 364 15.70 -13.87 -19.63
N ALA A 365 14.80 -14.22 -20.56
CA ALA A 365 15.02 -14.13 -22.00
C ALA A 365 14.74 -12.73 -22.58
N SER A 366 14.23 -11.80 -21.80
CA SER A 366 13.82 -10.46 -22.23
C SER A 366 14.90 -9.40 -21.92
N ASP A 367 14.84 -8.26 -22.59
CA ASP A 367 15.60 -7.08 -22.22
C ASP A 367 14.93 -6.40 -21.01
N PHE A 368 15.13 -6.99 -19.80
CA PHE A 368 14.55 -6.46 -18.58
C PHE A 368 15.08 -5.08 -18.20
N LYS A 369 16.22 -4.64 -18.76
CA LYS A 369 16.73 -3.28 -18.60
C LYS A 369 15.85 -2.28 -19.37
N LYS A 370 15.54 -2.58 -20.62
CA LYS A 370 14.61 -1.77 -21.43
C LYS A 370 13.21 -1.75 -20.82
N MET A 371 12.72 -2.90 -20.34
CA MET A 371 11.44 -2.98 -19.66
C MET A 371 11.42 -2.13 -18.38
N GLY A 372 12.53 -2.07 -17.64
CA GLY A 372 12.67 -1.20 -16.48
C GLY A 372 12.55 0.29 -16.82
N GLU A 373 13.15 0.72 -17.94
CA GLU A 373 13.01 2.10 -18.44
C GLU A 373 11.55 2.42 -18.83
N ASN A 374 10.87 1.50 -19.52
CA ASN A 374 9.44 1.65 -19.83
C ASN A 374 8.61 1.80 -18.55
N GLY A 375 8.89 1.00 -17.52
CA GLY A 375 8.24 1.10 -16.21
C GLY A 375 8.48 2.44 -15.52
N TYR A 376 9.68 2.99 -15.59
CA TYR A 376 9.99 4.29 -15.03
C TYR A 376 9.29 5.43 -15.78
N GLU A 377 9.24 5.38 -17.10
CA GLU A 377 8.47 6.33 -17.90
C GLU A 377 6.98 6.27 -17.56
N PHE A 378 6.43 5.06 -17.43
CA PHE A 378 5.05 4.87 -16.99
C PHE A 378 4.80 5.43 -15.58
N TYR A 379 5.75 5.26 -14.65
CA TYR A 379 5.68 5.87 -13.32
C TYR A 379 5.65 7.40 -13.39
N LEU A 380 6.52 8.02 -14.19
CA LEU A 380 6.56 9.48 -14.35
C LEU A 380 5.24 10.04 -14.88
N ASN A 381 4.58 9.30 -15.78
CA ASN A 381 3.34 9.72 -16.44
C ASN A 381 2.08 9.45 -15.62
N ASN A 382 2.13 8.58 -14.58
CA ASN A 382 0.91 8.12 -13.90
C ASN A 382 0.98 8.17 -12.36
N TYR A 383 2.17 8.06 -11.74
CA TYR A 383 2.28 7.76 -10.31
C TYR A 383 3.15 8.74 -9.52
N THR A 384 3.51 9.88 -10.09
CA THR A 384 4.18 10.93 -9.32
C THR A 384 3.18 11.60 -8.38
N ILE A 385 3.69 12.19 -7.30
CA ILE A 385 2.85 12.85 -6.29
C ILE A 385 1.99 13.99 -6.89
N GLY A 386 2.42 14.57 -8.00
CA GLY A 386 1.68 15.57 -8.75
C GLY A 386 0.35 15.05 -9.28
N HIS A 387 0.28 13.79 -9.73
CA HIS A 387 -0.95 13.20 -10.26
C HIS A 387 -2.03 13.10 -9.18
N THR A 388 -1.70 12.53 -8.01
CA THR A 388 -2.66 12.45 -6.90
C THR A 388 -3.07 13.83 -6.39
N TYR A 389 -2.11 14.76 -6.26
CA TYR A 389 -2.40 16.14 -5.87
C TYR A 389 -3.36 16.82 -6.86
N ASN A 390 -3.10 16.73 -8.17
CA ASN A 390 -3.92 17.34 -9.20
C ASN A 390 -5.33 16.72 -9.28
N ALA A 391 -5.45 15.39 -9.11
CA ALA A 391 -6.75 14.72 -9.03
C ALA A 391 -7.60 15.28 -7.89
N ILE A 392 -7.01 15.53 -6.72
CA ILE A 392 -7.73 16.14 -5.59
C ILE A 392 -8.05 17.62 -5.86
N MET A 393 -7.09 18.38 -6.38
CA MET A 393 -7.20 19.83 -6.48
C MET A 393 -8.04 20.33 -7.67
N GLN A 394 -8.32 19.48 -8.66
CA GLN A 394 -9.20 19.86 -9.78
C GLN A 394 -10.61 20.26 -9.34
N HIS A 395 -11.04 19.84 -8.16
CA HIS A 395 -12.36 20.15 -7.59
C HIS A 395 -12.44 21.52 -6.89
N PHE A 396 -11.35 22.29 -6.86
CA PHE A 396 -11.25 23.62 -6.25
C PHE A 396 -11.15 24.75 -7.28
N LYS A 397 -11.61 24.52 -8.47
CA LYS A 397 -11.62 25.52 -9.56
C LYS A 397 -12.81 26.44 -9.47
#